data_f91322effeff0382b3bf33c47f05e138
#
_entry.id   f91322effeff0382b3bf33c47f05e138
#
_cell.length_a   1.000
_cell.length_b   1.000
_cell.length_c   1.000
_cell.angle_alpha   90.00
_cell.angle_beta   90.00
_cell.angle_gamma   90.00
#
_symmetry.space_group_name_H-M   'P 1'
#
loop_
_entity.id
_entity.type
_entity.pdbx_description
1 polymer ?
#
loop_
_entity_poly.entity_id
_entity_poly.type
_entity_poly.pdbx_seq_one_letter_code
_entity_poly.pdbx_strand_id
1 'polypeptide(L)'
;MNKRRVWALVLSIVMVLSVFAYVPVQNVEAAGVSVQYKSHVQTFGWESAWKRDGEASGTSGKAKRLEGIRITVSGDNLGVRYTTHCQTYGWLPWVSNGEMSGTQGEAKRLEAIKI
;
A
#
# COMPACT_ATOMS: atom_id res chain seq x y z
N MET A 1 -22.09 17.85 -52.35
CA MET A 1 -20.76 18.16 -51.88
C MET A 1 -20.68 18.37 -50.36
N ASN A 2 -21.59 19.11 -49.78
CA ASN A 2 -21.60 19.39 -48.34
C ASN A 2 -21.87 18.16 -47.45
N LYS A 3 -22.64 17.20 -47.94
CA LYS A 3 -22.95 15.97 -47.18
C LYS A 3 -21.70 15.12 -46.88
N ARG A 4 -20.76 15.04 -47.81
CA ARG A 4 -19.53 14.26 -47.63
C ARG A 4 -18.61 14.86 -46.57
N ARG A 5 -18.54 16.20 -46.50
CA ARG A 5 -17.73 16.90 -45.50
C ARG A 5 -18.26 16.72 -44.10
N VAL A 6 -19.58 16.73 -43.95
CA VAL A 6 -20.24 16.54 -42.66
C VAL A 6 -19.98 15.15 -42.10
N TRP A 7 -20.05 14.12 -42.94
CA TRP A 7 -19.78 12.75 -42.53
C TRP A 7 -18.32 12.56 -42.06
N ALA A 8 -17.37 13.16 -42.74
CA ALA A 8 -15.97 13.06 -42.36
C ALA A 8 -15.70 13.70 -40.99
N LEU A 9 -16.34 14.83 -40.69
CA LEU A 9 -16.23 15.49 -39.39
C LEU A 9 -16.84 14.65 -38.26
N VAL A 10 -17.98 14.03 -38.48
CA VAL A 10 -18.64 13.18 -37.49
C VAL A 10 -17.78 11.98 -37.12
N LEU A 11 -17.18 11.33 -38.12
CA LEU A 11 -16.30 10.17 -37.91
C LEU A 11 -15.04 10.58 -37.12
N SER A 12 -14.48 11.73 -37.41
CA SER A 12 -13.31 12.25 -36.72
C SER A 12 -13.61 12.50 -35.23
N ILE A 13 -14.74 13.08 -34.92
CA ILE A 13 -15.17 13.35 -33.52
C ILE A 13 -15.36 12.05 -32.75
N VAL A 14 -15.97 11.04 -33.34
CA VAL A 14 -16.18 9.73 -32.70
C VAL A 14 -14.86 9.05 -32.36
N MET A 15 -13.88 9.10 -33.25
CA MET A 15 -12.56 8.53 -32.98
C MET A 15 -11.83 9.23 -31.85
N VAL A 16 -11.88 10.56 -31.78
CA VAL A 16 -11.27 11.34 -30.70
C VAL A 16 -11.90 11.00 -29.36
N LEU A 17 -13.21 10.89 -29.27
CA LEU A 17 -13.91 10.51 -28.04
C LEU A 17 -13.50 9.11 -27.56
N SER A 18 -13.30 8.16 -28.46
CA SER A 18 -12.86 6.81 -28.10
C SER A 18 -11.47 6.81 -27.47
N VAL A 19 -10.55 7.62 -27.98
CA VAL A 19 -9.20 7.76 -27.42
C VAL A 19 -9.25 8.42 -26.04
N PHE A 20 -10.04 9.47 -25.86
CA PHE A 20 -10.18 10.12 -24.57
C PHE A 20 -10.81 9.25 -23.49
N ALA A 21 -11.73 8.37 -23.84
CA ALA A 21 -12.35 7.46 -22.89
C ALA A 21 -11.37 6.40 -22.35
N TYR A 22 -10.30 6.12 -23.04
CA TYR A 22 -9.36 5.07 -22.68
C TYR A 22 -8.17 5.57 -21.84
N VAL A 23 -7.55 6.69 -22.24
CA VAL A 23 -6.30 7.19 -21.63
C VAL A 23 -6.46 7.69 -20.18
N PRO A 24 -7.52 8.42 -19.80
CA PRO A 24 -7.65 8.93 -18.42
C PRO A 24 -7.78 7.85 -17.36
N VAL A 25 -8.37 6.71 -17.66
CA VAL A 25 -8.56 5.60 -16.70
C VAL A 25 -7.22 5.01 -16.28
N GLN A 26 -6.28 4.80 -17.23
CA GLN A 26 -4.96 4.26 -16.93
C GLN A 26 -4.12 5.22 -16.08
N ASN A 27 -4.20 6.52 -16.35
CA ASN A 27 -3.41 7.51 -15.64
C ASN A 27 -3.86 7.68 -14.18
N VAL A 28 -5.15 7.53 -13.90
CA VAL A 28 -5.69 7.61 -12.54
C VAL A 28 -5.20 6.44 -11.69
N GLU A 29 -5.12 5.23 -12.21
CA GLU A 29 -4.62 4.06 -11.49
C GLU A 29 -3.13 4.15 -11.18
N ALA A 30 -2.34 4.78 -12.05
CA ALA A 30 -0.91 4.92 -11.89
C ALA A 30 -0.52 6.06 -10.94
N ALA A 31 -1.44 6.96 -10.60
CA ALA A 31 -1.12 8.14 -9.83
C ALA A 31 -1.14 7.87 -8.34
N GLY A 32 -0.01 7.70 -7.80
CA GLY A 32 0.46 8.36 -6.67
C GLY A 32 0.24 7.88 -5.27
N VAL A 33 -0.44 6.85 -4.90
CA VAL A 33 -0.42 6.35 -3.52
C VAL A 33 0.43 5.10 -3.42
N SER A 34 1.42 5.12 -2.54
CA SER A 34 2.30 3.98 -2.29
C SER A 34 2.23 3.58 -0.82
N VAL A 35 2.08 2.29 -0.56
CA VAL A 35 2.13 1.72 0.77
C VAL A 35 3.42 0.92 0.91
N GLN A 36 4.19 1.22 1.94
CA GLN A 36 5.42 0.50 2.26
C GLN A 36 5.38 0.02 3.70
N TYR A 37 5.94 -1.12 3.94
CA TYR A 37 5.94 -1.71 5.27
C TYR A 37 7.12 -2.66 5.44
N LYS A 38 7.49 -2.90 6.68
CA LYS A 38 8.45 -3.93 7.03
C LYS A 38 8.21 -4.45 8.44
N SER A 39 8.67 -5.66 8.68
CA SER A 39 8.43 -6.40 9.90
C SER A 39 9.72 -6.70 10.65
N HIS A 40 9.60 -6.74 11.98
CA HIS A 40 10.61 -7.32 12.86
C HIS A 40 10.21 -8.76 13.15
N VAL A 41 11.09 -9.69 12.85
CA VAL A 41 10.83 -11.13 12.94
C VAL A 41 11.82 -11.78 13.90
N GLN A 42 11.33 -12.70 14.69
CA GLN A 42 12.16 -13.51 15.60
C GLN A 42 13.40 -14.02 14.90
N THR A 43 14.55 -13.90 15.51
CA THR A 43 15.88 -14.33 15.02
C THR A 43 16.42 -13.43 13.90
N PHE A 44 15.59 -12.98 12.96
CA PHE A 44 16.02 -12.24 11.78
C PHE A 44 16.07 -10.72 11.98
N GLY A 45 15.32 -10.19 12.97
CA GLY A 45 15.25 -8.75 13.18
C GLY A 45 14.40 -8.02 12.15
N TRP A 46 14.68 -6.75 11.93
CA TRP A 46 14.00 -5.97 10.91
C TRP A 46 14.41 -6.41 9.51
N GLU A 47 13.43 -6.53 8.63
CA GLU A 47 13.70 -6.74 7.21
C GLU A 47 14.60 -5.63 6.68
N SER A 48 15.55 -5.98 5.82
CA SER A 48 16.53 -5.05 5.27
C SER A 48 15.89 -4.06 4.27
N ALA A 49 14.88 -4.50 3.55
CA ALA A 49 14.21 -3.70 2.55
C ALA A 49 12.72 -3.51 2.89
N TRP A 50 12.17 -2.34 2.59
CA TRP A 50 10.75 -2.09 2.67
C TRP A 50 10.00 -2.92 1.63
N LYS A 51 8.90 -3.53 2.03
CA LYS A 51 7.96 -4.19 1.14
C LYS A 51 6.95 -3.19 0.62
N ARG A 52 6.32 -3.49 -0.51
CA ARG A 52 5.41 -2.57 -1.20
C ARG A 52 4.16 -3.30 -1.67
N ASP A 53 3.04 -2.62 -1.60
CA ASP A 53 1.83 -2.87 -2.40
C ASP A 53 1.51 -4.36 -2.64
N GLY A 54 1.25 -5.10 -1.57
CA GLY A 54 0.86 -6.50 -1.65
C GLY A 54 1.98 -7.53 -1.55
N GLU A 55 3.24 -7.09 -1.44
CA GLU A 55 4.33 -8.02 -1.15
C GLU A 55 4.21 -8.57 0.28
N ALA A 56 4.65 -9.80 0.49
CA ALA A 56 4.68 -10.38 1.83
C ALA A 56 5.78 -9.76 2.69
N SER A 57 5.45 -9.43 3.93
CA SER A 57 6.37 -8.98 4.96
C SER A 57 6.34 -9.97 6.12
N GLY A 58 7.51 -10.34 6.62
CA GLY A 58 7.65 -11.41 7.59
C GLY A 58 8.09 -12.72 6.94
N THR A 59 7.78 -13.84 7.57
CA THR A 59 8.20 -15.17 7.08
C THR A 59 7.00 -16.09 6.95
N SER A 60 7.15 -17.09 6.08
CA SER A 60 6.18 -18.16 5.90
C SER A 60 6.87 -19.50 6.00
N GLY A 61 6.29 -20.42 6.76
CA GLY A 61 6.82 -21.78 6.90
C GLY A 61 8.11 -21.92 7.72
N LYS A 62 8.52 -20.87 8.44
CA LYS A 62 9.78 -20.88 9.21
C LYS A 62 9.56 -20.96 10.73
N ALA A 63 8.33 -21.00 11.19
CA ALA A 63 7.98 -21.00 12.62
C ALA A 63 8.63 -19.85 13.39
N LYS A 64 8.69 -18.66 12.80
CA LYS A 64 9.24 -17.45 13.40
C LYS A 64 8.10 -16.47 13.64
N ARG A 65 8.00 -15.94 14.87
CA ARG A 65 6.95 -14.98 15.22
C ARG A 65 7.25 -13.60 14.63
N LEU A 66 6.20 -12.93 14.24
CA LEU A 66 6.24 -11.50 13.95
C LEU A 66 6.18 -10.75 15.28
N GLU A 67 7.04 -9.76 15.46
CA GLU A 67 7.18 -9.04 16.73
C GLU A 67 6.83 -7.56 16.63
N GLY A 68 7.08 -6.94 15.49
CA GLY A 68 6.81 -5.54 15.28
C GLY A 68 6.61 -5.23 13.80
N ILE A 69 6.05 -4.05 13.54
CA ILE A 69 5.77 -3.59 12.19
C ILE A 69 5.97 -2.08 12.08
N ARG A 70 6.37 -1.65 10.89
CA ARG A 70 6.39 -0.24 10.47
C ARG A 70 5.64 -0.12 9.17
N ILE A 71 4.75 0.86 9.08
CA ILE A 71 3.97 1.13 7.87
C ILE A 71 4.09 2.60 7.51
N THR A 72 4.27 2.89 6.25
CA THR A 72 4.21 4.26 5.74
C THR A 72 3.36 4.32 4.48
N VAL A 73 2.62 5.39 4.35
CA VAL A 73 1.83 5.70 3.16
C VAL A 73 2.29 7.05 2.63
N SER A 74 2.52 7.14 1.34
CA SER A 74 2.93 8.38 0.68
C SER A 74 2.06 8.63 -0.55
N GLY A 75 1.91 9.90 -0.90
CA GLY A 75 1.09 10.37 -2.01
C GLY A 75 -0.26 10.95 -1.56
N ASP A 76 -0.82 11.85 -2.34
CA ASP A 76 -2.12 12.51 -2.16
C ASP A 76 -2.37 13.08 -0.76
N ASN A 77 -1.32 13.54 -0.07
CA ASN A 77 -1.40 14.02 1.31
C ASN A 77 -1.99 12.99 2.29
N LEU A 78 -1.86 11.71 1.99
CA LEU A 78 -2.31 10.63 2.84
C LEU A 78 -1.22 10.20 3.81
N GLY A 79 -1.65 9.70 4.95
CA GLY A 79 -0.81 9.06 5.93
C GLY A 79 -1.50 7.82 6.47
N VAL A 80 -0.86 7.15 7.41
CA VAL A 80 -1.39 5.96 8.04
C VAL A 80 -1.20 6.05 9.55
N ARG A 81 -2.19 5.58 10.29
CA ARG A 81 -2.09 5.33 11.73
C ARG A 81 -2.43 3.87 11.98
N TYR A 82 -1.73 3.28 12.91
CA TYR A 82 -1.92 1.86 13.21
C TYR A 82 -1.56 1.57 14.66
N THR A 83 -2.10 0.47 15.16
CA THR A 83 -1.76 -0.10 16.46
C THR A 83 -1.76 -1.61 16.37
N THR A 84 -1.02 -2.24 17.23
CA THR A 84 -0.90 -3.70 17.29
C THR A 84 -1.27 -4.22 18.65
N HIS A 85 -1.82 -5.43 18.67
CA HIS A 85 -2.04 -6.20 19.89
C HIS A 85 -0.85 -7.16 20.06
N CYS A 86 -0.16 -7.05 21.17
CA CYS A 86 1.01 -7.86 21.45
C CYS A 86 0.79 -8.79 22.64
N GLN A 87 1.44 -9.92 22.57
CA GLN A 87 1.46 -10.88 23.67
C GLN A 87 1.83 -10.18 24.98
N THR A 88 1.07 -10.41 26.03
CA THR A 88 1.22 -9.83 27.36
C THR A 88 0.74 -8.39 27.48
N TYR A 89 1.04 -7.54 26.47
CA TYR A 89 0.78 -6.09 26.56
C TYR A 89 -0.60 -5.67 26.07
N GLY A 90 -1.26 -6.48 25.23
CA GLY A 90 -2.51 -6.07 24.61
C GLY A 90 -2.32 -5.01 23.53
N TRP A 91 -3.33 -4.16 23.33
CA TRP A 91 -3.27 -3.08 22.35
C TRP A 91 -2.31 -1.98 22.82
N LEU A 92 -1.38 -1.65 21.94
CA LEU A 92 -0.41 -0.57 22.18
C LEU A 92 -1.00 0.79 21.76
N PRO A 93 -0.38 1.90 22.17
CA PRO A 93 -0.80 3.21 21.65
C PRO A 93 -0.74 3.28 20.14
N TRP A 94 -1.61 4.10 19.54
CA TRP A 94 -1.60 4.36 18.10
C TRP A 94 -0.32 5.08 17.71
N VAL A 95 0.26 4.67 16.59
CA VAL A 95 1.43 5.30 15.98
C VAL A 95 1.12 5.75 14.56
N SER A 96 1.98 6.59 14.00
CA SER A 96 1.82 7.19 12.68
C SER A 96 2.93 6.77 11.74
N ASN A 97 2.80 7.13 10.49
CA ASN A 97 3.74 6.86 9.39
C ASN A 97 5.17 6.55 9.84
N GLY A 98 5.62 5.34 9.54
CA GLY A 98 6.99 4.90 9.75
C GLY A 98 7.39 4.57 11.18
N GLU A 99 6.55 4.88 12.17
CA GLU A 99 6.84 4.53 13.56
C GLU A 99 6.63 3.04 13.81
N MET A 100 7.37 2.49 14.76
CA MET A 100 7.22 1.09 15.14
C MET A 100 5.98 0.88 16.00
N SER A 101 5.19 -0.13 15.68
CA SER A 101 4.21 -0.71 16.59
C SER A 101 4.56 -2.18 16.82
N GLY A 102 4.44 -2.62 18.07
CA GLY A 102 4.89 -3.94 18.46
C GLY A 102 6.12 -3.85 19.38
N THR A 103 6.89 -4.91 19.43
CA THR A 103 8.07 -5.01 20.30
C THR A 103 9.30 -5.42 19.50
N GLN A 104 10.45 -5.18 20.09
CA GLN A 104 11.73 -5.53 19.52
C GLN A 104 12.61 -6.10 20.64
N GLY A 105 13.07 -7.34 20.47
CA GLY A 105 13.96 -7.98 21.42
C GLY A 105 13.31 -8.42 22.75
N GLU A 106 11.98 -8.48 22.82
CA GLU A 106 11.24 -8.85 24.04
C GLU A 106 10.60 -10.24 23.98
N ALA A 107 10.77 -10.94 22.89
CA ALA A 107 10.16 -12.25 22.66
C ALA A 107 8.63 -12.23 22.79
N LYS A 108 7.98 -11.15 22.34
CA LYS A 108 6.53 -10.97 22.35
C LYS A 108 6.00 -10.97 20.93
N ARG A 109 5.05 -11.86 20.65
CA ARG A 109 4.46 -11.95 19.31
C ARG A 109 3.42 -10.86 19.08
N LEU A 110 3.36 -10.39 17.88
CA LEU A 110 2.29 -9.56 17.39
C LEU A 110 1.10 -10.46 17.06
N GLU A 111 -0.07 -10.12 17.58
CA GLU A 111 -1.25 -10.99 17.51
C GLU A 111 -2.35 -10.42 16.62
N ALA A 112 -2.46 -9.10 16.54
CA ALA A 112 -3.46 -8.44 15.70
C ALA A 112 -3.01 -7.01 15.37
N ILE A 113 -3.63 -6.43 14.38
CA ILE A 113 -3.34 -5.07 13.92
C ILE A 113 -4.64 -4.35 13.57
N LYS A 114 -4.68 -3.05 13.87
CA LYS A 114 -5.69 -2.11 13.37
C LYS A 114 -4.97 -1.05 12.54
N ILE A 115 -5.52 -0.73 11.38
CA ILE A 115 -4.98 0.27 10.47
C ILE A 115 -6.09 1.27 10.13
#